data_39a8e568532264ad9b44e48b7100d943
#
_entry.id   39a8e568532264ad9b44e48b7100d943
#
_cell.length_a   1.000
_cell.length_b   1.000
_cell.length_c   1.000
_cell.angle_alpha   90.00
_cell.angle_beta   90.00
_cell.angle_gamma   90.00
#
_symmetry.space_group_name_H-M   'P 1'
#
loop_
_entity.id
_entity.type
_entity.pdbx_description
1 polymer ?
#
loop_
_entity_poly.entity_id
_entity_poly.type
_entity_poly.pdbx_seq_one_letter_code
_entity_poly.pdbx_strand_id
1 'polypeptide(L)'
;MMDEATKAGARVLWVGMPIMESPSFSANIATINSIFSSEASSHAGVTYYSSWALFATPSGQYNGGTTDVAGSVLPLRDPDGIHLNDGGEDLLGLSVVRELRQLYRLS
;
A
#
# COMPACT_ATOMS: atom_id res chain seq x y z
N MET A 1 -16.07 -7.31 -7.05
CA MET A 1 -15.85 -5.90 -6.69
C MET A 1 -15.20 -5.09 -7.81
N MET A 2 -14.07 -5.55 -8.36
CA MET A 2 -13.41 -4.84 -9.48
C MET A 2 -14.33 -4.74 -10.71
N ASP A 3 -14.99 -5.83 -11.07
CA ASP A 3 -15.93 -5.86 -12.20
C ASP A 3 -17.09 -4.90 -12.02
N GLU A 4 -17.67 -4.87 -10.84
CA GLU A 4 -18.85 -4.04 -10.56
C GLU A 4 -18.52 -2.57 -10.72
N ALA A 5 -17.36 -2.14 -10.20
CA ALA A 5 -16.92 -0.77 -10.31
C ALA A 5 -16.63 -0.38 -11.76
N THR A 6 -15.93 -1.22 -12.53
CA THR A 6 -15.56 -0.90 -13.90
C THR A 6 -16.78 -0.96 -14.84
N LYS A 7 -17.73 -1.84 -14.60
CA LYS A 7 -19.00 -1.88 -15.35
C LYS A 7 -19.82 -0.62 -15.15
N ALA A 8 -19.71 0.00 -13.97
CA ALA A 8 -20.36 1.28 -13.69
C ALA A 8 -19.61 2.48 -14.30
N GLY A 9 -18.51 2.26 -15.01
CA GLY A 9 -17.69 3.31 -15.61
C GLY A 9 -16.62 3.90 -14.71
N ALA A 10 -16.43 3.37 -13.52
CA ALA A 10 -15.43 3.86 -12.59
C ALA A 10 -14.04 3.29 -12.93
N ARG A 11 -13.02 4.08 -12.66
CA ARG A 11 -11.64 3.60 -12.61
C ARG A 11 -11.32 3.22 -11.17
N VAL A 12 -10.51 2.16 -11.01
CA VAL A 12 -10.20 1.62 -9.69
C VAL A 12 -8.70 1.67 -9.46
N LEU A 13 -8.29 2.26 -8.34
CA LEU A 13 -6.94 2.09 -7.81
C LEU A 13 -7.04 1.13 -6.62
N TRP A 14 -6.53 -0.09 -6.80
CA TRP A 14 -6.56 -1.10 -5.76
C TRP A 14 -5.25 -1.04 -4.97
N VAL A 15 -5.34 -0.64 -3.71
CA VAL A 15 -4.16 -0.50 -2.85
C VAL A 15 -3.93 -1.82 -2.12
N GLY A 16 -2.80 -2.44 -2.39
CA GLY A 16 -2.39 -3.68 -1.71
C GLY A 16 -1.98 -3.42 -0.28
N MET A 17 -1.97 -4.47 0.52
CA MET A 17 -1.63 -4.40 1.93
C MET A 17 -0.12 -4.31 2.13
N PRO A 18 0.34 -3.58 3.18
CA PRO A 18 1.77 -3.43 3.46
C PRO A 18 2.36 -4.67 4.14
N ILE A 19 3.68 -4.73 4.15
CA ILE A 19 4.42 -5.74 4.91
C ILE A 19 4.08 -5.64 6.41
N MET A 20 4.08 -6.76 7.10
CA MET A 20 3.77 -6.86 8.52
C MET A 20 5.00 -7.24 9.32
N GLU A 21 5.00 -6.97 10.64
CA GLU A 21 6.11 -7.31 11.51
C GLU A 21 6.32 -8.82 11.60
N SER A 22 5.23 -9.60 11.71
CA SER A 22 5.31 -11.06 11.73
C SER A 22 5.68 -11.62 10.35
N PRO A 23 6.78 -12.37 10.20
CA PRO A 23 7.15 -12.95 8.91
C PRO A 23 6.12 -13.92 8.34
N SER A 24 5.48 -14.73 9.20
CA SER A 24 4.44 -15.67 8.74
C SER A 24 3.19 -14.94 8.28
N PHE A 25 2.79 -13.90 8.99
CA PHE A 25 1.67 -13.07 8.59
C PHE A 25 1.97 -12.33 7.29
N SER A 26 3.20 -11.78 7.16
CA SER A 26 3.65 -11.14 5.92
C SER A 26 3.61 -12.08 4.72
N ALA A 27 3.98 -13.35 4.91
CA ALA A 27 3.92 -14.34 3.83
C ALA A 27 2.47 -14.54 3.34
N ASN A 28 1.51 -14.59 4.26
CA ASN A 28 0.09 -14.69 3.92
C ASN A 28 -0.40 -13.43 3.20
N ILE A 29 0.00 -12.26 3.69
CA ILE A 29 -0.34 -10.97 3.07
C ILE A 29 0.25 -10.88 1.66
N ALA A 30 1.50 -11.32 1.45
CA ALA A 30 2.13 -11.32 0.14
C ALA A 30 1.35 -12.21 -0.85
N THR A 31 0.85 -13.35 -0.39
CA THR A 31 0.00 -14.22 -1.22
C THR A 31 -1.30 -13.53 -1.60
N ILE A 32 -1.97 -12.88 -0.66
CA ILE A 32 -3.20 -12.13 -0.92
C ILE A 32 -2.94 -10.99 -1.90
N ASN A 33 -1.87 -10.24 -1.71
CA ASN A 33 -1.48 -9.15 -2.61
C ASN A 33 -1.21 -9.66 -4.03
N SER A 34 -0.57 -10.80 -4.16
CA SER A 34 -0.30 -11.44 -5.45
C SER A 34 -1.60 -11.78 -6.18
N ILE A 35 -2.60 -12.29 -5.45
CA ILE A 35 -3.92 -12.60 -6.02
C ILE A 35 -4.60 -11.32 -6.51
N PHE A 36 -4.61 -10.27 -5.70
CA PHE A 36 -5.23 -8.99 -6.10
C PHE A 36 -4.50 -8.32 -7.25
N SER A 37 -3.17 -8.36 -7.26
CA SER A 37 -2.37 -7.81 -8.36
C SER A 37 -2.66 -8.53 -9.67
N SER A 38 -2.72 -9.86 -9.64
CA SER A 38 -3.06 -10.68 -10.80
C SER A 38 -4.47 -10.39 -11.30
N GLU A 39 -5.43 -10.31 -10.38
CA GLU A 39 -6.82 -10.00 -10.72
C GLU A 39 -6.95 -8.61 -11.33
N ALA A 40 -6.27 -7.61 -10.77
CA ALA A 40 -6.28 -6.25 -11.29
C ALA A 40 -5.76 -6.19 -12.74
N SER A 41 -4.75 -6.98 -13.07
CA SER A 41 -4.18 -7.00 -14.42
C SER A 41 -5.13 -7.57 -15.46
N SER A 42 -6.15 -8.32 -15.05
CA SER A 42 -7.15 -8.91 -15.95
C SER A 42 -8.38 -8.03 -16.13
N HIS A 43 -8.47 -6.90 -15.43
CA HIS A 43 -9.60 -5.96 -15.51
C HIS A 43 -9.14 -4.63 -16.07
N ALA A 44 -9.69 -4.21 -17.23
CA ALA A 44 -9.45 -2.88 -17.77
C ALA A 44 -10.00 -1.82 -16.81
N GLY A 45 -9.24 -0.75 -16.60
CA GLY A 45 -9.62 0.33 -15.68
C GLY A 45 -9.27 0.09 -14.23
N VAL A 46 -8.62 -1.03 -13.90
CA VAL A 46 -8.13 -1.34 -12.55
C VAL A 46 -6.61 -1.27 -12.56
N THR A 47 -6.06 -0.49 -11.63
CA THR A 47 -4.60 -0.39 -11.41
C THR A 47 -4.30 -0.87 -10.00
N TYR A 48 -3.32 -1.76 -9.86
CA TYR A 48 -2.85 -2.21 -8.56
C TYR A 48 -1.70 -1.30 -8.09
N TYR A 49 -1.80 -0.81 -6.86
CA TYR A 49 -0.76 -0.03 -6.22
C TYR A 49 -0.23 -0.77 -5.00
N SER A 50 1.05 -1.09 -5.00
CA SER A 50 1.67 -1.78 -3.88
C SER A 50 2.10 -0.79 -2.80
N SER A 51 1.60 -0.97 -1.59
CA SER A 51 2.05 -0.22 -0.41
C SER A 51 3.20 -0.92 0.31
N TRP A 52 3.60 -2.10 -0.13
CA TRP A 52 4.60 -2.93 0.55
C TRP A 52 5.93 -2.20 0.75
N ALA A 53 6.45 -1.61 -0.31
CA ALA A 53 7.75 -0.96 -0.29
C ALA A 53 7.79 0.30 0.58
N LEU A 54 6.65 0.95 0.79
CA LEU A 54 6.57 2.12 1.68
C LEU A 54 6.93 1.79 3.11
N PHE A 55 6.68 0.56 3.52
CA PHE A 55 6.86 0.09 4.89
C PHE A 55 7.91 -1.02 4.99
N ALA A 56 8.77 -1.13 3.98
CA ALA A 56 9.87 -2.06 3.95
C ALA A 56 11.20 -1.30 3.88
N THR A 57 12.26 -1.94 4.36
CA THR A 57 13.62 -1.43 4.19
C THR A 57 14.07 -1.62 2.74
N PRO A 58 15.17 -0.97 2.29
CA PRO A 58 15.71 -1.23 0.94
C PRO A 58 16.04 -2.69 0.68
N SER A 59 16.30 -3.49 1.73
CA SER A 59 16.52 -4.94 1.61
C SER A 59 15.23 -5.76 1.62
N GLY A 60 14.06 -5.11 1.69
CA GLY A 60 12.76 -5.79 1.63
C GLY A 60 12.22 -6.29 2.96
N GLN A 61 12.81 -5.87 4.07
CA GLN A 61 12.36 -6.28 5.41
C GLN A 61 11.37 -5.27 5.99
N TYR A 62 10.59 -5.70 6.99
CA TYR A 62 9.66 -4.83 7.70
C TYR A 62 10.38 -3.62 8.31
N ASN A 63 9.80 -2.45 8.10
CA ASN A 63 10.27 -1.21 8.69
C ASN A 63 9.08 -0.51 9.38
N GLY A 64 9.09 -0.52 10.72
CA GLY A 64 8.01 0.06 11.50
C GLY A 64 8.09 1.57 11.69
N GLY A 65 9.10 2.22 11.15
CA GLY A 65 9.31 3.65 11.35
C GLY A 65 10.00 4.32 10.19
N THR A 66 10.02 5.66 10.25
CA THR A 66 10.78 6.50 9.31
C THR A 66 11.61 7.49 10.12
N THR A 67 12.59 8.11 9.49
CA THR A 67 13.47 9.07 10.15
C THR A 67 13.08 10.49 9.73
N ASP A 68 12.95 11.38 10.71
CA ASP A 68 12.69 12.79 10.43
C ASP A 68 13.99 13.52 10.07
N VAL A 69 13.88 14.83 9.80
CA VAL A 69 15.03 15.66 9.42
C VAL A 69 16.09 15.78 10.52
N ALA A 70 15.71 15.54 11.77
CA ALA A 70 16.64 15.58 12.92
C ALA A 70 17.26 14.21 13.21
N GLY A 71 16.91 13.18 12.45
CA GLY A 71 17.41 11.82 12.64
C GLY A 71 16.64 10.99 13.66
N SER A 72 15.54 11.51 14.20
CA SER A 72 14.69 10.77 15.13
C SER A 72 13.81 9.79 14.37
N VAL A 73 13.63 8.59 14.93
CA VAL A 73 12.74 7.57 14.32
C VAL A 73 11.30 7.87 14.68
N LEU A 74 10.47 8.01 13.66
CA LEU A 74 9.03 8.22 13.79
C LEU A 74 8.32 6.89 13.53
N PRO A 75 7.52 6.37 14.47
CA PRO A 75 6.80 5.12 14.23
C PRO A 75 5.69 5.31 13.19
N LEU A 76 5.47 4.30 12.36
CA LEU A 76 4.42 4.28 11.33
C LEU A 76 3.37 3.21 11.62
N ARG A 77 3.60 2.36 12.59
CA ARG A 77 2.73 1.25 12.97
C ARG A 77 2.33 1.35 14.42
N ASP A 78 1.14 0.81 14.72
CA ASP A 78 0.75 0.56 16.11
C ASP A 78 1.65 -0.53 16.71
N PRO A 79 1.67 -0.67 18.05
CA PRO A 79 2.53 -1.68 18.71
C PRO A 79 2.26 -3.12 18.27
N ASP A 80 1.11 -3.41 17.66
CA ASP A 80 0.79 -4.76 17.17
C ASP A 80 1.59 -5.16 15.91
N GLY A 81 2.28 -4.21 15.28
CA GLY A 81 3.03 -4.48 14.03
C GLY A 81 2.14 -4.74 12.82
N ILE A 82 0.86 -4.43 12.92
CA ILE A 82 -0.15 -4.68 11.88
C ILE A 82 -0.77 -3.38 11.42
N HIS A 83 -1.44 -2.67 12.31
CA HIS A 83 -2.17 -1.46 11.96
C HIS A 83 -1.24 -0.26 11.77
N LEU A 84 -1.57 0.59 10.81
CA LEU A 84 -0.88 1.87 10.64
C LEU A 84 -1.33 2.81 11.76
N ASN A 85 -0.37 3.58 12.31
CA ASN A 85 -0.72 4.70 13.16
C ASN A 85 -1.00 5.93 12.29
N ASP A 86 -1.26 7.08 12.90
CA ASP A 86 -1.56 8.33 12.17
C ASP A 86 -0.43 8.68 11.18
N GLY A 87 0.82 8.53 11.57
CA GLY A 87 1.97 8.78 10.69
C GLY A 87 2.03 7.82 9.49
N GLY A 88 1.72 6.55 9.71
CA GLY A 88 1.66 5.56 8.64
C GLY A 88 0.49 5.82 7.70
N GLU A 89 -0.64 6.20 8.23
CA GLU A 89 -1.82 6.57 7.44
C GLU A 89 -1.54 7.80 6.56
N ASP A 90 -0.88 8.81 7.12
CA ASP A 90 -0.50 10.01 6.37
C ASP A 90 0.47 9.69 5.23
N LEU A 91 1.47 8.85 5.49
CA LEU A 91 2.43 8.43 4.47
C LEU A 91 1.72 7.70 3.34
N LEU A 92 0.85 6.74 3.66
CA LEU A 92 0.10 6.00 2.66
C LEU A 92 -0.83 6.92 1.88
N GLY A 93 -1.54 7.81 2.57
CA GLY A 93 -2.46 8.75 1.95
C GLY A 93 -1.77 9.67 0.94
N LEU A 94 -0.61 10.23 1.30
CA LEU A 94 0.18 11.06 0.39
C LEU A 94 0.65 10.27 -0.83
N SER A 95 1.07 9.03 -0.63
CA SER A 95 1.54 8.17 -1.73
C SER A 95 0.40 7.84 -2.69
N VAL A 96 -0.79 7.56 -2.17
CA VAL A 96 -1.98 7.28 -2.98
C VAL A 96 -2.39 8.53 -3.78
N VAL A 97 -2.36 9.70 -3.16
CA VAL A 97 -2.69 10.96 -3.86
C VAL A 97 -1.72 11.21 -5.01
N ARG A 98 -0.42 10.99 -4.80
CA ARG A 98 0.59 11.13 -5.87
C ARG A 98 0.30 10.16 -7.02
N GLU A 99 -0.03 8.92 -6.70
CA GLU A 99 -0.33 7.91 -7.70
C GLU A 99 -1.57 8.27 -8.52
N LEU A 100 -2.63 8.74 -7.85
CA LEU A 100 -3.86 9.18 -8.52
C LEU A 100 -3.58 10.36 -9.47
N ARG A 101 -2.74 11.31 -9.04
CA ARG A 101 -2.38 12.45 -9.89
C ARG A 101 -1.62 12.03 -11.13
N GLN A 102 -0.72 11.07 -11.01
CA GLN A 102 0.05 10.56 -12.14
C GLN A 102 -0.83 9.76 -13.10
N LEU A 103 -1.65 8.84 -12.59
CA LEU A 103 -2.48 7.96 -13.39
C LEU A 103 -3.58 8.70 -14.15
N TYR A 104 -4.20 9.67 -13.51
CA TYR A 104 -5.41 10.33 -14.03
C TYR A 104 -5.18 11.79 -14.37
N ARG A 105 -3.93 12.25 -14.29
CA ARG A 105 -3.51 13.63 -14.61
C ARG A 105 -4.32 14.68 -13.87
N LEU A 106 -4.58 14.42 -12.60
CA LEU A 106 -5.27 15.38 -11.74
C LEU A 106 -4.33 16.52 -11.36
N SER A 107 -4.85 17.71 -11.31
CA SER A 107 -4.10 18.92 -10.94
C SER A 107 -4.10 19.19 -9.43
#